data_3e413f348e9cab8ccd4a7ab9d5dcc80c
#
_entry.id   3e413f348e9cab8ccd4a7ab9d5dcc80c
#
_cell.length_a   1.000
_cell.length_b   1.000
_cell.length_c   1.000
_cell.angle_alpha   90.00
_cell.angle_beta   90.00
_cell.angle_gamma   90.00
#
_symmetry.space_group_name_H-M   'P 1'
#
loop_
_entity.id
_entity.type
_entity.pdbx_description
1 polymer ?
#
loop_
_entity_poly.entity_id
_entity_poly.type
_entity_poly.pdbx_seq_one_letter_code
_entity_poly.pdbx_strand_id
1 'polypeptide(L)'
;TAFILLPSVHGLMGNPRLSELPNGWDSLVYSQPQKYWLIILSLFFPADMPAFPVFTPGSNCRWASVAAWLPLVGMTGVIAYFQVCRKSWLKKLLAVLAVFACVPVLNSMFQLMNSSIYYARWFYMGVLMLVLATIKAFENRKTDWNRAIRWSAGITVGATLLIGLMPVSYTDEESGDIQNTVIGTQATFE
;
A
#
# COMPACT_ATOMS: atom_id res chain seq x y z
N THR A 1 -37.11 -0.26 5.95
CA THR A 1 -35.71 -0.75 5.80
C THR A 1 -35.63 -1.96 4.86
N ALA A 2 -36.54 -2.93 4.92
CA ALA A 2 -36.56 -4.09 4.02
C ALA A 2 -36.71 -3.71 2.53
N PHE A 3 -37.45 -2.65 2.24
CA PHE A 3 -37.70 -2.14 0.88
C PHE A 3 -36.42 -1.64 0.16
N ILE A 4 -35.42 -1.22 0.93
CA ILE A 4 -34.12 -0.76 0.40
C ILE A 4 -33.13 -1.93 0.41
N LEU A 5 -33.17 -2.76 1.44
CA LEU A 5 -32.26 -3.90 1.59
C LEU A 5 -32.44 -4.97 0.52
N LEU A 6 -33.66 -5.33 0.16
CA LEU A 6 -33.95 -6.39 -0.79
C LEU A 6 -33.42 -6.10 -2.21
N PRO A 7 -33.69 -4.90 -2.83
CA PRO A 7 -33.10 -4.54 -4.12
C PRO A 7 -31.58 -4.43 -4.03
N SER A 8 -31.02 -3.92 -2.91
CA SER A 8 -29.58 -3.82 -2.74
C SER A 8 -28.90 -5.18 -2.67
N VAL A 9 -29.48 -6.14 -1.94
CA VAL A 9 -28.99 -7.52 -1.87
C VAL A 9 -29.11 -8.20 -3.24
N HIS A 10 -30.23 -8.02 -3.93
CA HIS A 10 -30.41 -8.59 -5.27
C HIS A 10 -29.43 -8.01 -6.30
N GLY A 11 -29.19 -6.69 -6.25
CA GLY A 11 -28.18 -6.04 -7.09
C GLY A 11 -26.75 -6.48 -6.76
N LEU A 12 -26.49 -6.79 -5.49
CA LEU A 12 -25.21 -7.34 -5.05
C LEU A 12 -25.01 -8.79 -5.54
N MET A 13 -26.03 -9.63 -5.45
CA MET A 13 -25.97 -11.03 -5.89
C MET A 13 -25.67 -11.18 -7.40
N GLY A 14 -26.08 -10.22 -8.22
CA GLY A 14 -25.76 -10.18 -9.64
C GLY A 14 -24.40 -9.57 -9.98
N ASN A 15 -23.61 -9.14 -9.00
CA ASN A 15 -22.33 -8.50 -9.24
C ASN A 15 -21.24 -9.57 -9.47
N PRO A 16 -20.57 -9.57 -10.64
CA PRO A 16 -19.50 -10.53 -10.94
C PRO A 16 -18.32 -10.46 -9.95
N ARG A 17 -18.18 -9.36 -9.22
CA ARG A 17 -17.16 -9.22 -8.18
C ARG A 17 -17.35 -10.16 -6.98
N LEU A 18 -18.57 -10.63 -6.72
CA LEU A 18 -18.84 -11.60 -5.66
C LEU A 18 -18.45 -13.03 -6.02
N SER A 19 -18.24 -13.33 -7.30
CA SER A 19 -17.78 -14.65 -7.75
C SER A 19 -16.29 -14.91 -7.41
N GLU A 20 -15.53 -13.87 -7.10
CA GLU A 20 -14.09 -13.94 -6.79
C GLU A 20 -13.80 -13.83 -5.29
N LEU A 21 -14.58 -14.55 -4.49
CA LEU A 21 -14.33 -14.60 -3.04
C LEU A 21 -13.00 -15.30 -2.76
N PRO A 22 -12.19 -14.77 -1.81
CA PRO A 22 -10.94 -15.41 -1.44
C PRO A 22 -11.21 -16.79 -0.83
N ASN A 23 -10.58 -17.82 -1.36
CA ASN A 23 -10.71 -19.20 -0.91
C ASN A 23 -9.39 -19.78 -0.42
N GLY A 24 -9.44 -20.62 0.60
CA GLY A 24 -8.26 -21.33 1.11
C GLY A 24 -7.15 -20.38 1.59
N TRP A 25 -5.93 -20.63 1.18
CA TRP A 25 -4.75 -19.83 1.54
C TRP A 25 -4.79 -18.40 1.00
N ASP A 26 -5.48 -18.14 -0.11
CA ASP A 26 -5.64 -16.80 -0.68
C ASP A 26 -6.46 -15.87 0.22
N SER A 27 -7.15 -16.41 1.22
CA SER A 27 -7.83 -15.62 2.25
C SER A 27 -6.86 -15.00 3.25
N LEU A 28 -5.72 -15.63 3.50
CA LEU A 28 -4.76 -15.22 4.52
C LEU A 28 -3.50 -14.56 3.94
N VAL A 29 -3.06 -15.03 2.78
CA VAL A 29 -1.83 -14.56 2.13
C VAL A 29 -2.13 -14.19 0.69
N TYR A 30 -1.62 -13.05 0.23
CA TYR A 30 -1.72 -12.69 -1.18
C TYR A 30 -0.91 -13.65 -2.05
N SER A 31 -1.52 -14.20 -3.08
CA SER A 31 -0.87 -15.05 -4.09
C SER A 31 0.32 -14.35 -4.78
N GLN A 32 0.31 -13.02 -4.77
CA GLN A 32 1.34 -12.18 -5.38
C GLN A 32 2.13 -11.42 -4.31
N PRO A 33 3.40 -11.77 -4.05
CA PRO A 33 4.23 -11.10 -3.04
C PRO A 33 4.49 -9.62 -3.33
N GLN A 34 4.37 -9.18 -4.59
CA GLN A 34 4.47 -7.78 -4.99
C GLN A 34 3.45 -6.89 -4.27
N LYS A 35 2.28 -7.41 -3.89
CA LYS A 35 1.26 -6.66 -3.14
C LYS A 35 1.76 -6.21 -1.77
N TYR A 36 2.56 -7.02 -1.08
CA TYR A 36 3.17 -6.64 0.20
C TYR A 36 4.19 -5.51 0.02
N TRP A 37 4.99 -5.61 -1.06
CA TRP A 37 5.95 -4.57 -1.40
C TRP A 37 5.25 -3.24 -1.69
N LEU A 38 4.15 -3.28 -2.45
CA LEU A 38 3.32 -2.12 -2.75
C LEU A 38 2.77 -1.44 -1.47
N ILE A 39 2.35 -2.20 -0.47
CA ILE A 39 1.89 -1.67 0.82
C ILE A 39 3.00 -0.89 1.52
N ILE A 40 4.22 -1.43 1.55
CA ILE A 40 5.37 -0.78 2.18
C ILE A 40 5.75 0.50 1.42
N LEU A 41 5.83 0.42 0.09
CA LEU A 41 6.17 1.56 -0.75
C LEU A 41 5.15 2.70 -0.62
N SER A 42 3.86 2.38 -0.51
CA SER A 42 2.80 3.37 -0.38
C SER A 42 2.93 4.29 0.83
N LEU A 43 3.69 3.90 1.84
CA LEU A 43 3.97 4.72 3.03
C LEU A 43 5.06 5.77 2.78
N PHE A 44 6.04 5.46 1.91
CA PHE A 44 7.23 6.28 1.69
C PHE A 44 7.21 7.04 0.36
N PHE A 45 6.45 6.54 -0.61
CA PHE A 45 6.38 7.11 -1.95
C PHE A 45 4.96 7.55 -2.30
N PRO A 46 4.80 8.55 -3.18
CA PRO A 46 3.50 8.91 -3.72
C PRO A 46 2.87 7.71 -4.44
N ALA A 47 1.55 7.76 -4.59
CA ALA A 47 0.83 6.72 -5.30
C ALA A 47 1.32 6.61 -6.74
N ASP A 48 1.63 5.38 -7.14
CA ASP A 48 1.99 5.05 -8.51
C ASP A 48 0.74 5.08 -9.42
N MET A 49 0.94 5.23 -10.73
CA MET A 49 -0.16 5.22 -11.69
C MET A 49 -0.77 3.82 -11.77
N PRO A 50 -2.07 3.66 -11.47
CA PRO A 50 -2.68 2.32 -11.43
C PRO A 50 -2.68 1.60 -12.78
N ALA A 51 -2.78 2.35 -13.88
CA ALA A 51 -2.81 1.80 -15.24
C ALA A 51 -1.42 1.34 -15.70
N PHE A 52 -0.38 2.08 -15.30
CA PHE A 52 1.01 1.85 -15.68
C PHE A 52 1.90 1.93 -14.44
N PRO A 53 1.93 0.88 -13.60
CA PRO A 53 2.72 0.91 -12.39
C PRO A 53 4.22 0.86 -12.72
N VAL A 54 4.95 1.89 -12.29
CA VAL A 54 6.41 1.99 -12.50
C VAL A 54 7.18 1.17 -11.45
N PHE A 55 6.72 1.19 -10.19
CA PHE A 55 7.40 0.49 -9.10
C PHE A 55 7.24 -1.04 -9.13
N THR A 56 6.22 -1.52 -9.81
CA THR A 56 5.92 -2.95 -9.94
C THR A 56 5.48 -3.24 -11.37
N PRO A 57 6.40 -3.16 -12.33
CA PRO A 57 6.06 -3.43 -13.73
C PRO A 57 5.57 -4.88 -13.88
N GLY A 58 4.48 -5.03 -14.56
CA GLY A 58 3.82 -6.32 -14.77
C GLY A 58 2.31 -6.26 -14.56
N SER A 59 1.60 -7.21 -15.15
CA SER A 59 0.12 -7.26 -15.13
C SER A 59 -0.46 -7.45 -13.71
N ASN A 60 0.34 -8.01 -12.80
CA ASN A 60 -0.12 -8.45 -11.48
C ASN A 60 -0.48 -7.32 -10.50
N CYS A 61 0.06 -6.13 -10.72
CA CYS A 61 -0.20 -4.95 -9.89
C CYS A 61 -0.96 -3.84 -10.63
N ARG A 62 -1.34 -4.09 -11.88
CA ARG A 62 -2.20 -3.16 -12.63
C ARG A 62 -3.50 -2.91 -11.88
N TRP A 63 -3.93 -1.66 -11.89
CA TRP A 63 -5.16 -1.18 -11.24
C TRP A 63 -5.16 -1.27 -9.71
N ALA A 64 -4.04 -1.65 -9.08
CA ALA A 64 -3.89 -1.54 -7.64
C ALA A 64 -3.96 -0.06 -7.22
N SER A 65 -4.81 0.24 -6.24
CA SER A 65 -4.96 1.59 -5.72
C SER A 65 -4.53 1.61 -4.25
N VAL A 66 -3.29 2.03 -4.01
CA VAL A 66 -2.70 2.10 -2.68
C VAL A 66 -2.07 3.47 -2.51
N ALA A 67 -2.58 4.25 -1.58
CA ALA A 67 -2.04 5.57 -1.26
C ALA A 67 -2.09 5.80 0.25
N ALA A 68 -0.96 5.67 0.90
CA ALA A 68 -0.80 5.98 2.32
C ALA A 68 0.31 7.01 2.56
N TRP A 69 0.77 7.67 1.50
CA TRP A 69 1.85 8.63 1.54
C TRP A 69 1.44 9.94 2.21
N LEU A 70 2.29 10.41 3.11
CA LEU A 70 2.16 11.71 3.74
C LEU A 70 3.24 12.65 3.18
N PRO A 71 2.86 13.77 2.56
CA PRO A 71 3.84 14.74 2.06
C PRO A 71 4.61 15.41 3.20
N LEU A 72 5.78 16.01 2.86
CA LEU A 72 6.65 16.78 3.74
C LEU A 72 7.30 15.95 4.85
N VAL A 73 6.71 15.92 6.02
CA VAL A 73 7.25 15.24 7.21
C VAL A 73 7.04 13.72 7.13
N GLY A 74 6.00 13.32 6.42
CA GLY A 74 5.70 11.94 6.08
C GLY A 74 5.90 10.95 7.21
N MET A 75 6.54 9.85 6.89
CA MET A 75 6.85 8.79 7.86
C MET A 75 7.86 9.20 8.93
N THR A 76 8.58 10.32 8.77
CA THR A 76 9.50 10.85 9.80
C THR A 76 8.77 11.13 11.11
N GLY A 77 7.59 11.77 11.06
CA GLY A 77 6.80 12.03 12.25
C GLY A 77 6.26 10.76 12.91
N VAL A 78 5.86 9.79 12.10
CA VAL A 78 5.41 8.48 12.59
C VAL A 78 6.56 7.72 13.28
N ILE A 79 7.75 7.69 12.66
CA ILE A 79 8.95 7.08 13.23
C ILE A 79 9.31 7.75 14.55
N ALA A 80 9.28 9.09 14.61
CA ALA A 80 9.52 9.86 15.81
C ALA A 80 8.54 9.51 16.92
N TYR A 81 7.26 9.40 16.60
CA TYR A 81 6.22 8.96 17.53
C TYR A 81 6.51 7.56 18.10
N PHE A 82 6.91 6.62 17.24
CA PHE A 82 7.23 5.27 17.67
C PHE A 82 8.45 5.19 18.58
N GLN A 83 9.39 6.11 18.48
CA GLN A 83 10.56 6.20 19.37
C GLN A 83 10.19 6.65 20.77
N VAL A 84 9.29 7.62 20.91
CA VAL A 84 8.97 8.28 22.18
C VAL A 84 7.86 7.56 22.95
N CYS A 85 6.78 7.21 22.30
CA CYS A 85 5.62 6.61 22.95
C CYS A 85 5.75 5.09 23.04
N ARG A 86 6.20 4.55 24.18
CA ARG A 86 6.36 3.10 24.37
C ARG A 86 5.03 2.35 24.44
N LYS A 87 4.05 2.85 25.18
CA LYS A 87 2.71 2.25 25.32
C LYS A 87 1.65 3.26 24.90
N SER A 88 0.97 3.01 23.79
CA SER A 88 -0.08 3.88 23.28
C SER A 88 -1.15 3.07 22.54
N TRP A 89 -2.40 3.46 22.73
CA TRP A 89 -3.53 2.90 21.98
C TRP A 89 -3.37 3.08 20.46
N LEU A 90 -2.80 4.22 20.06
CA LEU A 90 -2.60 4.55 18.65
C LEU A 90 -1.61 3.60 17.97
N LYS A 91 -0.55 3.16 18.67
CA LYS A 91 0.35 2.10 18.15
C LYS A 91 -0.38 0.78 17.92
N LYS A 92 -1.24 0.40 18.86
CA LYS A 92 -2.05 -0.81 18.71
C LYS A 92 -3.01 -0.69 17.52
N LEU A 93 -3.65 0.46 17.36
CA LEU A 93 -4.53 0.73 16.24
C LEU A 93 -3.78 0.69 14.91
N LEU A 94 -2.61 1.35 14.82
CA LEU A 94 -1.77 1.30 13.62
C LEU A 94 -1.32 -0.12 13.28
N ALA A 95 -0.98 -0.93 14.31
CA ALA A 95 -0.63 -2.33 14.11
C ALA A 95 -1.85 -3.13 13.57
N VAL A 96 -3.04 -2.91 14.11
CA VAL A 96 -4.28 -3.53 13.61
C VAL A 96 -4.54 -3.13 12.16
N LEU A 97 -4.41 -1.84 11.82
CA LEU A 97 -4.57 -1.37 10.44
C LEU A 97 -3.53 -2.00 9.49
N ALA A 98 -2.28 -2.18 9.94
CA ALA A 98 -1.27 -2.87 9.16
C ALA A 98 -1.64 -4.35 8.92
N VAL A 99 -2.20 -5.04 9.91
CA VAL A 99 -2.72 -6.40 9.74
C VAL A 99 -3.87 -6.42 8.72
N PHE A 100 -4.80 -5.46 8.81
CA PHE A 100 -5.88 -5.32 7.82
C PHE A 100 -5.36 -5.11 6.39
N ALA A 101 -4.29 -4.36 6.23
CA ALA A 101 -3.65 -4.16 4.93
C ALA A 101 -2.97 -5.43 4.40
N CYS A 102 -2.34 -6.21 5.28
CA CYS A 102 -1.54 -7.38 4.89
C CYS A 102 -2.37 -8.66 4.70
N VAL A 103 -3.58 -8.75 5.25
CA VAL A 103 -4.41 -9.95 5.15
C VAL A 103 -5.52 -9.75 4.11
N PRO A 104 -5.54 -10.57 3.02
CA PRO A 104 -6.49 -10.41 1.91
C PRO A 104 -7.94 -10.34 2.33
N VAL A 105 -8.40 -11.26 3.17
CA VAL A 105 -9.78 -11.29 3.61
C VAL A 105 -10.18 -10.03 4.37
N LEU A 106 -9.30 -9.49 5.22
CA LEU A 106 -9.57 -8.28 5.99
C LEU A 106 -9.60 -7.04 5.10
N ASN A 107 -8.66 -6.93 4.15
CA ASN A 107 -8.65 -5.83 3.19
C ASN A 107 -9.88 -5.89 2.27
N SER A 108 -10.25 -7.06 1.78
CA SER A 108 -11.37 -7.24 0.86
C SER A 108 -12.74 -6.98 1.50
N MET A 109 -12.88 -7.05 2.83
CA MET A 109 -14.11 -6.69 3.54
C MET A 109 -14.61 -5.28 3.19
N PHE A 110 -13.68 -4.33 2.92
CA PHE A 110 -14.02 -2.98 2.50
C PHE A 110 -14.40 -2.86 1.02
N GLN A 111 -14.39 -3.96 0.27
CA GLN A 111 -14.58 -4.02 -1.19
C GLN A 111 -15.52 -5.15 -1.61
N LEU A 112 -16.51 -5.47 -0.79
CA LEU A 112 -17.44 -6.58 -1.07
C LEU A 112 -16.73 -7.93 -1.24
N MET A 113 -15.67 -8.16 -0.45
CA MET A 113 -14.90 -9.42 -0.42
C MET A 113 -14.15 -9.75 -1.73
N ASN A 114 -13.99 -8.82 -2.66
CA ASN A 114 -13.21 -9.04 -3.87
C ASN A 114 -11.71 -8.95 -3.55
N SER A 115 -10.96 -10.02 -3.83
CA SER A 115 -9.51 -10.12 -3.59
C SER A 115 -8.66 -10.08 -4.86
N SER A 116 -9.27 -10.05 -6.05
CA SER A 116 -8.54 -10.10 -7.33
C SER A 116 -7.61 -8.89 -7.50
N ILE A 117 -8.10 -7.71 -7.17
CA ILE A 117 -7.35 -6.46 -7.29
C ILE A 117 -7.13 -5.87 -5.90
N TYR A 118 -5.92 -5.35 -5.64
CA TYR A 118 -5.62 -4.68 -4.38
C TYR A 118 -6.15 -3.25 -4.38
N TYR A 119 -7.30 -3.04 -3.77
CA TYR A 119 -7.84 -1.71 -3.51
C TYR A 119 -7.77 -1.39 -2.03
N ALA A 120 -7.06 -0.34 -1.66
CA ALA A 120 -6.96 0.12 -0.29
C ALA A 120 -7.62 1.49 -0.09
N ARG A 121 -8.85 1.66 -0.59
CA ARG A 121 -9.58 2.92 -0.44
C ARG A 121 -9.77 3.33 1.02
N TRP A 122 -9.86 2.37 1.93
CA TRP A 122 -9.98 2.63 3.36
C TRP A 122 -8.68 3.18 4.00
N PHE A 123 -7.57 3.22 3.25
CA PHE A 123 -6.28 3.76 3.73
C PHE A 123 -6.37 5.22 4.15
N TYR A 124 -7.37 6.00 3.70
CA TYR A 124 -7.59 7.36 4.22
C TYR A 124 -7.75 7.38 5.74
N MET A 125 -8.35 6.33 6.33
CA MET A 125 -8.46 6.18 7.78
C MET A 125 -7.08 5.93 8.41
N GLY A 126 -6.26 5.08 7.77
CA GLY A 126 -4.88 4.83 8.15
C GLY A 126 -4.03 6.11 8.09
N VAL A 127 -4.15 6.86 6.99
CA VAL A 127 -3.47 8.16 6.80
C VAL A 127 -3.84 9.13 7.91
N LEU A 128 -5.12 9.23 8.27
CA LEU A 128 -5.56 10.07 9.39
C LEU A 128 -4.88 9.69 10.71
N MET A 129 -4.73 8.39 10.98
CA MET A 129 -4.04 7.92 12.19
C MET A 129 -2.52 8.16 12.12
N LEU A 130 -1.91 8.10 10.95
CA LEU A 130 -0.50 8.46 10.74
C LEU A 130 -0.28 9.97 10.97
N VAL A 131 -1.19 10.82 10.49
CA VAL A 131 -1.18 12.26 10.76
C VAL A 131 -1.29 12.52 12.26
N LEU A 132 -2.23 11.87 12.94
CA LEU A 132 -2.40 12.00 14.38
C LEU A 132 -1.12 11.57 15.15
N ALA A 133 -0.46 10.50 14.71
CA ALA A 133 0.82 10.07 15.29
C ALA A 133 1.89 11.14 15.11
N THR A 134 1.95 11.77 13.94
CA THR A 134 2.89 12.86 13.64
C THR A 134 2.62 14.09 14.53
N ILE A 135 1.37 14.50 14.69
CA ILE A 135 0.99 15.62 15.59
C ILE A 135 1.43 15.31 17.03
N LYS A 136 1.15 14.10 17.51
CA LYS A 136 1.59 13.68 18.86
C LYS A 136 3.11 13.64 19.02
N ALA A 137 3.86 13.39 17.96
CA ALA A 137 5.31 13.49 17.97
C ALA A 137 5.77 14.95 18.09
N PHE A 138 5.09 15.89 17.43
CA PHE A 138 5.38 17.33 17.53
C PHE A 138 5.07 17.88 18.93
N GLU A 139 4.01 17.45 19.56
CA GLU A 139 3.66 17.86 20.93
C GLU A 139 4.68 17.42 21.97
N ASN A 140 5.44 16.36 21.69
CA ASN A 140 6.37 15.79 22.65
C ASN A 140 7.78 16.37 22.50
N ARG A 141 8.20 17.16 23.49
CA ARG A 141 9.54 17.81 23.52
C ARG A 141 10.73 16.83 23.59
N LYS A 142 10.48 15.56 23.96
CA LYS A 142 11.54 14.53 24.06
C LYS A 142 11.80 13.80 22.74
N THR A 143 11.20 14.26 21.67
CA THR A 143 11.32 13.65 20.35
C THR A 143 12.69 13.92 19.74
N ASP A 144 13.43 12.86 19.41
CA ASP A 144 14.70 12.94 18.66
C ASP A 144 14.43 12.96 17.16
N TRP A 145 14.26 14.17 16.65
CA TRP A 145 13.99 14.40 15.22
C TRP A 145 15.17 14.00 14.33
N ASN A 146 16.41 14.20 14.80
CA ASN A 146 17.60 13.81 14.02
C ASN A 146 17.63 12.31 13.74
N ARG A 147 17.30 11.52 14.74
CA ARG A 147 17.24 10.07 14.62
C ARG A 147 16.08 9.65 13.69
N ALA A 148 14.92 10.28 13.83
CA ALA A 148 13.76 9.98 12.98
C ALA A 148 14.04 10.32 11.51
N ILE A 149 14.64 11.47 11.23
CA ILE A 149 15.02 11.90 9.87
C ILE A 149 16.03 10.92 9.26
N ARG A 150 17.07 10.53 10.01
CA ARG A 150 18.07 9.56 9.49
C ARG A 150 17.42 8.23 9.12
N TRP A 151 16.52 7.71 9.93
CA TRP A 151 15.80 6.47 9.64
C TRP A 151 14.88 6.62 8.43
N SER A 152 14.08 7.68 8.37
CA SER A 152 13.19 7.94 7.25
C SER A 152 13.97 8.11 5.95
N ALA A 153 15.00 8.95 5.94
CA ALA A 153 15.85 9.15 4.77
C ALA A 153 16.56 7.86 4.35
N GLY A 154 17.13 7.11 5.31
CA GLY A 154 17.80 5.84 5.03
C GLY A 154 16.86 4.81 4.38
N ILE A 155 15.63 4.68 4.89
CA ILE A 155 14.63 3.77 4.31
C ILE A 155 14.23 4.25 2.91
N THR A 156 13.96 5.54 2.73
CA THR A 156 13.55 6.08 1.43
C THR A 156 14.66 5.92 0.39
N VAL A 157 15.88 6.31 0.71
CA VAL A 157 17.04 6.18 -0.20
C VAL A 157 17.32 4.70 -0.49
N GLY A 158 17.31 3.84 0.53
CA GLY A 158 17.50 2.40 0.36
C GLY A 158 16.44 1.79 -0.56
N ALA A 159 15.17 2.13 -0.36
CA ALA A 159 14.07 1.66 -1.21
C ALA A 159 14.22 2.20 -2.65
N THR A 160 14.57 3.48 -2.82
CA THR A 160 14.81 4.07 -4.16
C THR A 160 15.94 3.36 -4.90
N LEU A 161 17.04 3.06 -4.23
CA LEU A 161 18.15 2.31 -4.83
C LEU A 161 17.74 0.89 -5.19
N LEU A 162 17.02 0.20 -4.32
CA LEU A 162 16.53 -1.15 -4.60
C LEU A 162 15.60 -1.17 -5.81
N ILE A 163 14.65 -0.24 -5.90
CA ILE A 163 13.72 -0.15 -7.04
C ILE A 163 14.49 0.24 -8.30
N GLY A 164 15.34 1.28 -8.23
CA GLY A 164 16.08 1.78 -9.39
C GLY A 164 17.06 0.77 -9.99
N LEU A 165 17.62 -0.14 -9.16
CA LEU A 165 18.55 -1.18 -9.60
C LEU A 165 17.87 -2.53 -9.85
N MET A 166 16.56 -2.65 -9.63
CA MET A 166 15.84 -3.92 -9.81
C MET A 166 15.78 -4.29 -11.30
N PRO A 167 16.29 -5.48 -11.68
CA PRO A 167 16.18 -5.95 -13.04
C PRO A 167 14.73 -6.28 -13.38
N VAL A 168 14.28 -5.85 -14.54
CA VAL A 168 12.95 -6.11 -15.07
C VAL A 168 13.07 -6.63 -16.48
N SER A 169 12.35 -7.72 -16.79
CA SER A 169 12.20 -8.23 -18.13
C SER A 169 10.86 -7.75 -18.69
N TYR A 170 10.87 -7.14 -19.85
CA TYR A 170 9.67 -6.80 -20.60
C TYR A 170 9.73 -7.39 -22.01
N THR A 171 8.57 -7.69 -22.53
CA THR A 171 8.45 -8.13 -23.94
C THR A 171 8.19 -6.90 -24.78
N ASP A 172 9.07 -6.64 -25.73
CA ASP A 172 8.89 -5.58 -26.70
C ASP A 172 7.71 -5.94 -27.62
N GLU A 173 6.71 -5.06 -27.68
CA GLU A 173 5.49 -5.30 -28.46
C GLU A 173 5.75 -5.33 -29.98
N GLU A 174 6.82 -4.68 -30.46
CA GLU A 174 7.15 -4.62 -31.89
C GLU A 174 7.99 -5.83 -32.35
N SER A 175 8.96 -6.26 -31.53
CA SER A 175 9.88 -7.36 -31.90
C SER A 175 9.49 -8.70 -31.30
N GLY A 176 8.66 -8.73 -30.26
CA GLY A 176 8.33 -9.94 -29.50
C GLY A 176 9.47 -10.49 -28.64
N ASP A 177 10.62 -9.81 -28.62
CA ASP A 177 11.81 -10.23 -27.88
C ASP A 177 11.73 -9.81 -26.40
N ILE A 178 12.26 -10.67 -25.54
CA ILE A 178 12.37 -10.38 -24.11
C ILE A 178 13.62 -9.55 -23.88
N GLN A 179 13.43 -8.28 -23.53
CA GLN A 179 14.52 -7.39 -23.16
C GLN A 179 14.66 -7.30 -21.64
N ASN A 180 15.90 -7.36 -21.16
CA ASN A 180 16.22 -7.15 -19.75
C ASN A 180 16.72 -5.73 -19.55
N THR A 181 16.06 -5.00 -18.70
CA THR A 181 16.43 -3.63 -18.35
C THR A 181 16.34 -3.41 -16.85
N VAL A 182 16.71 -2.23 -16.41
CA VAL A 182 16.60 -1.79 -15.00
C VAL A 182 15.49 -0.76 -14.91
N ILE A 183 14.64 -0.85 -13.89
CA ILE A 183 13.48 0.08 -13.72
C ILE A 183 13.89 1.55 -13.84
N GLY A 184 15.06 1.92 -13.28
CA GLY A 184 15.56 3.29 -13.36
C GLY A 184 15.91 3.78 -14.76
N THR A 185 16.09 2.89 -15.75
CA THR A 185 16.32 3.25 -17.15
C THR A 185 15.03 3.32 -17.97
N GLN A 186 14.01 2.56 -17.62
CA GLN A 186 12.70 2.62 -18.27
C GLN A 186 12.00 3.97 -18.07
N ALA A 187 12.08 4.54 -16.88
CA ALA A 187 11.46 5.82 -16.56
C ALA A 187 12.03 7.03 -17.33
N THR A 188 13.11 6.82 -18.09
CA THR A 188 13.78 7.90 -18.85
C THR A 188 13.36 7.95 -20.32
N PHE A 189 12.60 6.97 -20.82
CA PHE A 189 12.29 6.81 -22.26
C PHE A 189 10.79 6.86 -22.60
N GLU A 190 9.91 7.03 -21.62
CA GLU A 190 8.49 7.34 -21.78
C GLU A 190 8.20 8.81 -21.37
#